data_abd605d8f26ab7fe9152d06ae6186fb9
#
_entry.id   abd605d8f26ab7fe9152d06ae6186fb9
#
_cell.length_a   1.000
_cell.length_b   1.000
_cell.length_c   1.000
_cell.angle_alpha   90.00
_cell.angle_beta   90.00
_cell.angle_gamma   90.00
#
_symmetry.space_group_name_H-M   'P 1'
#
loop_
_entity.id
_entity.type
_entity.pdbx_description
1 polymer ?
#
loop_
_entity_poly.entity_id
_entity_poly.type
_entity_poly.pdbx_seq_one_letter_code
_entity_poly.pdbx_strand_id
1 'polypeptide(L)' 'MTKEQRAAYINAQAICALIEAMGMHGENLFSVAEGEAIAHDAAKFYGLIDKWGISHNAICALWWA' A
#
# COMPACT_ATOMS: atom_id res chain seq x y z
N MET A 1 -1.94 -4.18 22.87
CA MET A 1 -2.15 -2.97 22.02
C MET A 1 -3.53 -2.41 22.29
N THR A 2 -3.64 -1.14 22.62
CA THR A 2 -4.94 -0.48 22.85
C THR A 2 -5.67 -0.24 21.52
N LYS A 3 -6.94 0.16 21.58
CA LYS A 3 -7.70 0.52 20.37
C LYS A 3 -7.04 1.69 19.65
N GLU A 4 -6.57 2.68 20.41
CA GLU A 4 -5.88 3.85 19.86
C GLU A 4 -4.57 3.47 19.19
N GLN A 5 -3.82 2.55 19.78
CA GLN A 5 -2.58 2.05 19.19
C GLN A 5 -2.84 1.25 17.92
N ARG A 6 -3.90 0.42 17.90
CA ARG A 6 -4.28 -0.33 16.69
C ARG A 6 -4.67 0.61 15.56
N ALA A 7 -5.47 1.63 15.86
CA ALA A 7 -5.87 2.62 14.87
C ALA A 7 -4.65 3.37 14.31
N ALA A 8 -3.73 3.78 15.18
CA ALA A 8 -2.51 4.46 14.76
C ALA A 8 -1.64 3.54 13.91
N TYR A 9 -1.52 2.26 14.27
CA TYR A 9 -0.75 1.29 13.50
C TYR A 9 -1.34 1.10 12.10
N ILE A 10 -2.65 0.91 12.00
CA ILE A 10 -3.33 0.75 10.71
C ILE A 10 -3.15 1.99 9.84
N ASN A 11 -3.28 3.17 10.42
CA ASN A 11 -3.08 4.43 9.71
C ASN A 11 -1.64 4.56 9.20
N ALA A 12 -0.66 4.19 10.02
CA ALA A 12 0.75 4.23 9.62
C ALA A 12 1.01 3.28 8.46
N GLN A 13 0.44 2.07 8.49
CA GLN A 13 0.57 1.10 7.41
C GLN A 13 -0.07 1.62 6.12
N ALA A 14 -1.24 2.25 6.22
CA ALA A 14 -1.93 2.82 5.07
C ALA A 14 -1.12 3.97 4.46
N ILE A 15 -0.50 4.81 5.29
CA ILE A 15 0.35 5.91 4.82
C ILE A 15 1.58 5.36 4.09
N CYS A 16 2.22 4.32 4.63
CA CYS A 16 3.36 3.67 3.99
C CYS A 16 2.96 3.08 2.63
N ALA A 17 1.80 2.43 2.56
CA ALA A 17 1.27 1.90 1.31
C ALA A 17 1.05 3.00 0.27
N LEU A 18 0.53 4.15 0.70
CA LEU A 18 0.32 5.29 -0.19
C LEU A 18 1.64 5.85 -0.70
N ILE A 19 2.63 6.01 0.17
CA ILE A 19 3.96 6.50 -0.21
C ILE A 19 4.59 5.55 -1.24
N GLU A 20 4.50 4.26 -1.02
CA GLU A 20 5.04 3.26 -1.97
C GLU A 20 4.28 3.34 -3.30
N ALA A 21 2.96 3.45 -3.28
CA ALA A 21 2.15 3.59 -4.49
C ALA A 21 2.52 4.85 -5.28
N MET A 22 2.75 5.96 -4.60
CA MET A 22 3.17 7.20 -5.24
C MET A 22 4.53 7.06 -5.92
N GLY A 23 5.48 6.37 -5.26
CA GLY A 23 6.78 6.06 -5.84
C GLY A 23 6.67 5.21 -7.10
N MET A 24 5.84 4.15 -7.04
CA MET A 24 5.58 3.28 -8.19
C MET A 24 4.93 4.04 -9.35
N HIS A 25 4.01 4.95 -9.04
CA HIS A 25 3.37 5.79 -10.05
C HIS A 25 4.39 6.71 -10.71
N GLY A 26 5.28 7.32 -9.93
CA GLY A 26 6.38 8.13 -10.44
C GLY A 26 7.31 7.34 -11.37
N GLU A 27 7.65 6.12 -11.00
CA GLU A 27 8.45 5.23 -11.85
C GLU A 27 7.73 4.92 -13.17
N ASN A 28 6.41 4.68 -13.12
CA ASN A 28 5.61 4.45 -14.33
C ASN A 28 5.61 5.66 -15.26
N LEU A 29 5.47 6.86 -14.69
CA LEU A 29 5.52 8.10 -15.48
C LEU A 29 6.89 8.28 -16.15
N PHE A 30 7.96 7.99 -15.41
CA PHE A 30 9.32 8.05 -15.95
C PHE A 30 9.50 7.05 -17.10
N SER A 31 9.06 5.79 -16.91
CA SER A 31 9.17 4.77 -17.94
C SER A 31 8.44 5.17 -19.23
N VAL A 32 7.23 5.70 -19.09
CA VAL A 32 6.44 6.16 -20.26
C VAL A 32 7.15 7.32 -20.96
N ALA A 33 7.70 8.26 -20.19
CA ALA A 33 8.44 9.39 -20.76
C ALA A 33 9.68 8.94 -21.54
N GLU A 34 10.31 7.82 -21.13
CA GLU A 34 11.46 7.23 -21.82
C GLU A 34 11.04 6.31 -22.97
N GLY A 35 9.76 6.17 -23.26
CA GLY A 35 9.25 5.30 -24.32
C GLY A 35 9.23 3.82 -23.95
N GLU A 36 9.32 3.50 -22.67
CA GLU A 36 9.35 2.13 -22.17
C GLU A 36 7.96 1.71 -21.67
N ALA A 37 7.77 0.40 -21.47
CA ALA A 37 6.57 -0.12 -20.84
C ALA A 37 6.55 0.28 -19.35
N ILE A 38 5.34 0.35 -18.76
CA ILE A 38 5.20 0.66 -17.34
C ILE A 38 5.90 -0.41 -16.50
N ALA A 39 6.57 0.02 -15.42
CA ALA A 39 7.28 -0.86 -14.50
C ALA A 39 6.33 -1.60 -13.55
N HIS A 40 5.20 -0.99 -13.20
CA HIS A 40 4.25 -1.52 -12.23
C HIS A 40 2.84 -1.51 -12.83
N ASP A 41 2.25 -2.69 -12.96
CA ASP A 41 0.88 -2.84 -13.43
C ASP A 41 -0.12 -2.73 -12.26
N ALA A 42 -1.42 -2.79 -12.57
CA ALA A 42 -2.46 -2.67 -11.56
C ALA A 42 -2.35 -3.76 -10.48
N ALA A 43 -1.97 -4.98 -10.84
CA ALA A 43 -1.83 -6.07 -9.89
C ALA A 43 -0.76 -5.75 -8.84
N LYS A 44 0.34 -5.11 -9.23
CA LYS A 44 1.39 -4.70 -8.28
C LYS A 44 0.91 -3.64 -7.32
N PHE A 45 0.09 -2.68 -7.79
CA PHE A 45 -0.52 -1.68 -6.90
C PHE A 45 -1.47 -2.34 -5.91
N TYR A 46 -2.36 -3.23 -6.37
CA TYR A 46 -3.28 -3.93 -5.48
C TYR A 46 -2.56 -4.84 -4.49
N GLY A 47 -1.40 -5.40 -4.88
CA GLY A 47 -0.57 -6.20 -3.99
C GLY A 47 -0.05 -5.45 -2.77
N LEU A 48 -0.02 -4.11 -2.80
CA LEU A 48 0.37 -3.30 -1.64
C LEU A 48 -0.62 -3.46 -0.48
N ILE A 49 -1.87 -3.73 -0.78
CA ILE A 49 -2.91 -3.93 0.26
C ILE A 49 -2.52 -5.11 1.15
N ASP A 50 -2.11 -6.23 0.56
CA ASP A 50 -1.65 -7.40 1.31
C ASP A 50 -0.27 -7.19 1.92
N LYS A 51 0.65 -6.57 1.17
CA LYS A 51 2.01 -6.30 1.65
C LYS A 51 2.00 -5.49 2.94
N TRP A 52 1.15 -4.47 3.03
CA TRP A 52 1.07 -3.59 4.19
C TRP A 52 0.03 -4.01 5.21
N GLY A 53 -0.65 -5.15 5.01
CA GLY A 53 -1.60 -5.70 5.96
C GLY A 53 -2.83 -4.84 6.18
N ILE A 54 -3.30 -4.17 5.15
CA ILE A 54 -4.46 -3.24 5.23
C ILE A 54 -5.69 -3.78 4.50
N SER A 55 -5.71 -5.07 4.14
CA SER A 55 -6.90 -5.71 3.62
C SER A 55 -7.97 -5.77 4.70
N HIS A 56 -9.24 -5.90 4.28
CA HIS A 56 -10.34 -6.03 5.22
C HIS A 56 -10.09 -7.13 6.25
N ASN A 57 -9.66 -8.32 5.79
CA ASN A 57 -9.42 -9.44 6.68
C ASN A 57 -8.26 -9.19 7.64
N ALA A 58 -7.18 -8.57 7.17
CA ALA A 58 -6.03 -8.26 8.02
C ALA A 58 -6.39 -7.24 9.10
N ILE A 59 -7.17 -6.21 8.75
CA ILE A 59 -7.64 -5.20 9.69
C ILE A 59 -8.56 -5.82 10.73
N CYS A 60 -9.51 -6.66 10.30
CA CYS A 60 -10.42 -7.35 11.22
C CYS A 60 -9.66 -8.26 12.19
N ALA A 61 -8.67 -9.01 11.70
CA ALA A 61 -7.85 -9.88 12.53
C ALA A 61 -7.09 -9.08 13.59
N LEU A 62 -6.52 -7.93 13.23
CA LEU A 62 -5.81 -7.07 14.17
C LEU A 62 -6.75 -6.42 15.17
N TRP A 63 -7.92 -5.96 14.70
CA TRP A 63 -8.88 -5.23 15.53
C TRP A 63 -9.51 -6.12 16.61
N TRP A 64 -9.78 -7.38 16.28
CA TRP A 64 -10.41 -8.34 17.19
C TRP A 64 -9.42 -9.28 17.88
N ALA A 65 -8.14 -9.02 17.77
CA ALA A 65 -7.09 -9.85 18.36
C ALA A 65 -7.07 -9.80 19.92
#